data_b48c6569b3ac672335298d74ffb53032
#
_entry.id   b48c6569b3ac672335298d74ffb53032
#
_cell.length_a   1.000
_cell.length_b   1.000
_cell.length_c   1.000
_cell.angle_alpha   90.00
_cell.angle_beta   90.00
_cell.angle_gamma   90.00
#
_symmetry.space_group_name_H-M   'P 1'
#
loop_
_entity.id
_entity.type
_entity.pdbx_description
1 polymer ?
#
loop_
_entity_poly.entity_id
_entity_poly.type
_entity_poly.pdbx_seq_one_letter_code
_entity_poly.pdbx_strand_id
1 'polypeptide(L)'
;MNMLLKRWTLFDKAELIVLCNAVDRTYLSDRLPYPYTDADADWWLGMVELNEGKMGVFRAIVVDGKIIGSISVERSLEDPNEGEVGYMLLKEHWSKGIATEMVSQICGIAFRELLLDRIVAKVYESNVASIKVLEKNGFVCVQTLNNVTTKEGYTTILQVYSTQSPVGAQDIKQVDSSPAFTHTIIAGPCSVESEAQILATAQALAKIPEVKMLRGGIWKPRTRPEAFEGRGEQGLVWLREAKHETGLPIATEVATPEHVELALKYDVDALWIGARTVVNPFSVQQLADTLKGIDIPVFIKNPVSPDLNLWVGAFERFQKAGVRQLAAIHRGFAYYKESAYRNFPMWEIPIELTQRLNVPLITDVSHICGNRELLQATAQKALDLATDGLMIECHIDPDAALTDAKQQITPDELKQMLAHLTFRSKQSGDVERDLASLRGEIDDIDSELLQLLARRMDVSAQIGEYKKRNNVTVVQMDRWKKILADHVAAGEEMGLSSILINKVFEAIHQASIERQGHIMENDGDSH
;
A
#
# COMPACT_ATOMS: atom_id res chain seq x y z
N MET A 1 -24.45 25.39 12.75
CA MET A 1 -23.11 25.62 12.14
C MET A 1 -22.70 24.32 11.47
N ASN A 2 -22.70 24.29 10.14
CA ASN A 2 -22.28 23.11 9.40
C ASN A 2 -20.76 23.18 9.18
N MET A 3 -20.01 22.26 9.80
CA MET A 3 -18.54 22.24 9.75
C MET A 3 -18.08 20.98 9.03
N LEU A 4 -17.12 21.09 8.11
CA LEU A 4 -16.54 19.94 7.42
C LEU A 4 -15.07 20.17 7.03
N LEU A 5 -14.34 19.09 6.89
CA LEU A 5 -13.00 19.06 6.31
C LEU A 5 -13.11 18.75 4.81
N LYS A 6 -12.73 19.70 3.97
CA LYS A 6 -12.74 19.57 2.51
C LYS A 6 -11.32 19.30 1.99
N ARG A 7 -11.14 18.39 1.06
CA ARG A 7 -9.86 18.25 0.33
C ARG A 7 -9.58 19.52 -0.47
N TRP A 8 -8.35 19.98 -0.43
CA TRP A 8 -7.90 21.08 -1.27
C TRP A 8 -7.85 20.66 -2.73
N THR A 9 -8.23 21.56 -3.62
CA THR A 9 -8.17 21.41 -5.07
C THR A 9 -7.60 22.66 -5.72
N LEU A 10 -7.14 22.58 -6.94
CA LEU A 10 -6.67 23.74 -7.71
C LEU A 10 -7.74 24.84 -7.85
N PHE A 11 -9.03 24.49 -7.76
CA PHE A 11 -10.13 25.46 -7.82
C PHE A 11 -10.26 26.33 -6.55
N ASP A 12 -9.60 25.95 -5.46
CA ASP A 12 -9.65 26.68 -4.19
C ASP A 12 -8.53 27.73 -4.06
N LYS A 13 -7.78 27.98 -5.13
CA LYS A 13 -6.61 28.87 -5.15
C LYS A 13 -6.93 30.28 -4.63
N ALA A 14 -8.01 30.87 -5.10
CA ALA A 14 -8.39 32.24 -4.71
C ALA A 14 -8.72 32.32 -3.21
N GLU A 15 -9.49 31.37 -2.68
CA GLU A 15 -9.83 31.29 -1.26
C GLU A 15 -8.60 31.02 -0.39
N LEU A 16 -7.65 30.19 -0.86
CA LEU A 16 -6.40 29.91 -0.17
C LEU A 16 -5.56 31.19 -0.01
N ILE A 17 -5.42 32.00 -1.07
CA ILE A 17 -4.68 33.26 -1.04
C ILE A 17 -5.34 34.24 -0.04
N VAL A 18 -6.65 34.36 -0.10
CA VAL A 18 -7.40 35.22 0.85
C VAL A 18 -7.18 34.75 2.28
N LEU A 19 -7.32 33.45 2.55
CA LEU A 19 -7.11 32.86 3.87
C LEU A 19 -5.70 33.14 4.39
N CYS A 20 -4.67 32.82 3.62
CA CYS A 20 -3.26 32.94 4.03
C CYS A 20 -2.82 34.37 4.29
N ASN A 21 -3.43 35.35 3.63
CA ASN A 21 -3.18 36.79 3.88
C ASN A 21 -4.01 37.36 5.04
N ALA A 22 -5.12 36.70 5.43
CA ALA A 22 -6.03 37.19 6.47
C ALA A 22 -5.79 36.56 7.85
N VAL A 23 -5.11 35.43 7.94
CA VAL A 23 -4.86 34.74 9.23
C VAL A 23 -3.96 35.55 10.17
N ASP A 24 -4.23 35.46 11.47
CA ASP A 24 -3.34 35.99 12.51
C ASP A 24 -2.03 35.21 12.55
N ARG A 25 -0.91 35.92 12.42
CA ARG A 25 0.43 35.30 12.23
C ARG A 25 1.21 35.11 13.53
N THR A 26 0.67 35.52 14.66
CA THR A 26 1.36 35.55 15.97
C THR A 26 2.01 34.21 16.33
N TYR A 27 1.40 33.08 15.93
CA TYR A 27 1.85 31.72 16.26
C TYR A 27 2.04 30.83 15.05
N LEU A 28 2.01 31.39 13.83
CA LEU A 28 2.23 30.61 12.63
C LEU A 28 3.71 30.29 12.44
N SER A 29 3.95 29.10 11.85
CA SER A 29 5.31 28.73 11.46
C SER A 29 5.81 29.64 10.33
N ASP A 30 7.12 29.70 10.23
CA ASP A 30 7.84 30.45 9.19
C ASP A 30 7.66 29.89 7.77
N ARG A 31 6.97 28.76 7.65
CA ARG A 31 6.70 28.11 6.36
C ARG A 31 5.63 28.85 5.53
N LEU A 32 4.85 29.75 6.14
CA LEU A 32 3.82 30.53 5.44
C LEU A 32 4.39 31.89 5.01
N PRO A 33 4.68 32.15 3.71
CA PRO A 33 5.18 33.42 3.24
C PRO A 33 4.18 34.58 3.45
N TYR A 34 4.67 35.81 3.43
CA TYR A 34 3.83 37.01 3.48
C TYR A 34 4.48 38.16 2.69
N PRO A 35 3.77 38.78 1.76
CA PRO A 35 2.41 38.44 1.32
C PRO A 35 2.37 37.04 0.66
N TYR A 36 1.23 36.35 0.78
CA TYR A 36 1.00 35.06 0.14
C TYR A 36 0.50 35.31 -1.28
N THR A 37 1.26 34.86 -2.27
CA THR A 37 1.05 35.15 -3.68
C THR A 37 0.37 34.03 -4.45
N ASP A 38 0.00 34.28 -5.71
CA ASP A 38 -0.49 33.28 -6.64
C ASP A 38 0.51 32.13 -6.84
N ALA A 39 1.80 32.45 -6.94
CA ALA A 39 2.86 31.46 -7.11
C ALA A 39 3.02 30.55 -5.88
N ASP A 40 2.87 31.14 -4.67
CA ASP A 40 2.89 30.34 -3.43
C ASP A 40 1.70 29.37 -3.38
N ALA A 41 0.52 29.82 -3.80
CA ALA A 41 -0.69 29.00 -3.84
C ALA A 41 -0.57 27.86 -4.87
N ASP A 42 -0.05 28.12 -6.07
CA ASP A 42 0.18 27.09 -7.09
C ASP A 42 1.18 26.05 -6.60
N TRP A 43 2.30 26.49 -6.02
CA TRP A 43 3.30 25.60 -5.46
C TRP A 43 2.70 24.73 -4.34
N TRP A 44 1.97 25.34 -3.39
CA TRP A 44 1.41 24.61 -2.25
C TRP A 44 0.31 23.64 -2.66
N LEU A 45 -0.62 24.04 -3.54
CA LEU A 45 -1.67 23.14 -4.04
C LEU A 45 -1.10 21.99 -4.86
N GLY A 46 -0.07 22.23 -5.67
CA GLY A 46 0.65 21.18 -6.37
C GLY A 46 1.35 20.20 -5.43
N MET A 47 1.98 20.71 -4.36
CA MET A 47 2.57 19.88 -3.32
C MET A 47 1.50 19.04 -2.61
N VAL A 48 0.35 19.62 -2.27
CA VAL A 48 -0.77 18.91 -1.66
C VAL A 48 -1.29 17.79 -2.56
N GLU A 49 -1.50 18.04 -3.84
CA GLU A 49 -1.98 17.03 -4.80
C GLU A 49 -1.03 15.83 -4.90
N LEU A 50 0.29 16.06 -4.90
CA LEU A 50 1.30 15.01 -4.97
C LEU A 50 1.41 14.17 -3.69
N ASN A 51 1.19 14.79 -2.53
CA ASN A 51 1.45 14.20 -1.22
C ASN A 51 0.21 13.75 -0.45
N GLU A 52 -1.00 14.10 -0.91
CA GLU A 52 -2.26 13.72 -0.29
C GLU A 52 -2.40 12.20 -0.15
N GLY A 53 -2.63 11.73 1.07
CA GLY A 53 -2.74 10.30 1.40
C GLY A 53 -1.42 9.52 1.37
N LYS A 54 -0.27 10.17 1.12
CA LYS A 54 1.07 9.57 1.10
C LYS A 54 1.96 10.15 2.20
N MET A 55 2.37 11.41 2.02
CA MET A 55 3.21 12.14 2.96
C MET A 55 2.40 13.03 3.89
N GLY A 56 1.10 13.24 3.62
CA GLY A 56 0.26 14.05 4.48
C GLY A 56 -1.22 13.93 4.14
N VAL A 57 -2.04 14.46 5.05
CA VAL A 57 -3.48 14.68 4.88
C VAL A 57 -3.72 16.18 5.03
N PHE A 58 -4.21 16.83 3.97
CA PHE A 58 -4.35 18.28 3.90
C PHE A 58 -5.83 18.66 3.69
N ARG A 59 -6.38 19.49 4.55
CA ARG A 59 -7.82 19.85 4.49
C ARG A 59 -8.04 21.35 4.66
N ALA A 60 -8.98 21.88 3.89
CA ALA A 60 -9.62 23.15 4.18
C ALA A 60 -10.66 22.95 5.29
N ILE A 61 -10.68 23.87 6.24
CA ILE A 61 -11.74 23.94 7.26
C ILE A 61 -12.86 24.83 6.70
N VAL A 62 -14.01 24.22 6.46
CA VAL A 62 -15.18 24.88 5.89
C VAL A 62 -16.28 25.00 6.93
N VAL A 63 -16.82 26.21 7.10
CA VAL A 63 -17.97 26.50 7.96
C VAL A 63 -19.03 27.23 7.15
N ASP A 64 -20.24 26.67 7.14
CA ASP A 64 -21.40 27.24 6.41
C ASP A 64 -21.04 27.60 4.94
N GLY A 65 -20.25 26.72 4.30
CA GLY A 65 -19.86 26.83 2.89
C GLY A 65 -18.67 27.75 2.60
N LYS A 66 -18.03 28.34 3.61
CA LYS A 66 -16.85 29.22 3.44
C LYS A 66 -15.60 28.58 4.02
N ILE A 67 -14.47 28.70 3.32
CA ILE A 67 -13.16 28.30 3.83
C ILE A 67 -12.73 29.33 4.89
N ILE A 68 -12.49 28.87 6.11
CA ILE A 68 -12.13 29.71 7.26
C ILE A 68 -10.80 29.29 7.90
N GLY A 69 -10.17 28.25 7.40
CA GLY A 69 -8.92 27.74 7.95
C GLY A 69 -8.33 26.62 7.10
N SER A 70 -7.14 26.21 7.49
CA SER A 70 -6.44 25.06 6.94
C SER A 70 -5.91 24.19 8.07
N ILE A 71 -5.86 22.89 7.85
CA ILE A 71 -5.34 21.89 8.78
C ILE A 71 -4.67 20.76 8.01
N SER A 72 -3.52 20.32 8.50
CA SER A 72 -2.81 19.16 7.94
C SER A 72 -2.25 18.26 9.03
N VAL A 73 -2.00 17.00 8.66
CA VAL A 73 -1.07 16.12 9.34
C VAL A 73 -0.05 15.68 8.31
N GLU A 74 1.20 16.00 8.54
CA GLU A 74 2.31 15.67 7.65
C GLU A 74 3.20 14.62 8.30
N ARG A 75 3.60 13.59 7.54
CA ARG A 75 4.48 12.53 8.02
C ARG A 75 5.85 13.09 8.35
N SER A 76 6.42 12.70 9.47
CA SER A 76 7.80 13.02 9.83
C SER A 76 8.79 12.40 8.84
N LEU A 77 9.82 13.14 8.48
CA LEU A 77 10.93 12.61 7.67
C LEU A 77 11.90 11.76 8.50
N GLU A 78 11.91 11.94 9.83
CA GLU A 78 12.79 11.22 10.76
C GLU A 78 12.17 9.92 11.27
N ASP A 79 10.84 9.88 11.43
CA ASP A 79 10.09 8.70 11.87
C ASP A 79 8.85 8.51 10.98
N PRO A 80 8.84 7.53 10.07
CA PRO A 80 7.72 7.31 9.15
C PRO A 80 6.41 6.91 9.83
N ASN A 81 6.44 6.55 11.11
CA ASN A 81 5.25 6.21 11.90
C ASN A 81 4.72 7.41 12.71
N GLU A 82 5.39 8.55 12.63
CA GLU A 82 5.00 9.79 13.28
C GLU A 82 4.47 10.81 12.26
N GLY A 83 3.42 11.55 12.64
CA GLY A 83 2.94 12.71 11.90
C GLY A 83 2.94 13.96 12.75
N GLU A 84 3.09 15.13 12.14
CA GLU A 84 2.99 16.43 12.81
C GLU A 84 1.69 17.11 12.37
N VAL A 85 0.80 17.47 13.33
CA VAL A 85 -0.41 18.21 13.06
C VAL A 85 -0.15 19.71 13.11
N GLY A 86 -0.60 20.43 12.07
CA GLY A 86 -0.59 21.87 12.01
C GLY A 86 -1.94 22.43 11.57
N TYR A 87 -2.37 23.55 12.13
CA TYR A 87 -3.62 24.18 11.74
C TYR A 87 -3.61 25.68 11.94
N MET A 88 -4.43 26.36 11.14
CA MET A 88 -4.70 27.80 11.26
C MET A 88 -6.18 28.10 11.00
N LEU A 89 -6.68 29.12 11.67
CA LEU A 89 -8.06 29.62 11.56
C LEU A 89 -8.08 31.13 11.52
N LEU A 90 -9.03 31.71 10.78
CA LEU A 90 -9.33 33.15 10.86
C LEU A 90 -9.73 33.51 12.30
N LYS A 91 -9.23 34.63 12.78
CA LYS A 91 -9.36 35.10 14.20
C LYS A 91 -10.81 35.20 14.68
N GLU A 92 -11.72 35.63 13.82
CA GLU A 92 -13.15 35.75 14.10
C GLU A 92 -13.83 34.40 14.37
N HIS A 93 -13.15 33.27 14.05
CA HIS A 93 -13.63 31.89 14.29
C HIS A 93 -12.97 31.23 15.51
N TRP A 94 -12.11 31.92 16.24
CA TRP A 94 -11.49 31.41 17.45
C TRP A 94 -12.48 31.24 18.60
N SER A 95 -12.14 30.42 19.57
CA SER A 95 -12.91 30.16 20.80
C SER A 95 -14.35 29.64 20.60
N LYS A 96 -14.65 29.11 19.38
CA LYS A 96 -15.96 28.55 19.04
C LYS A 96 -15.96 27.00 19.01
N GLY A 97 -14.89 26.34 19.47
CA GLY A 97 -14.74 24.88 19.46
C GLY A 97 -14.35 24.28 18.12
N ILE A 98 -14.30 25.07 17.04
CA ILE A 98 -14.02 24.61 15.68
C ILE A 98 -12.68 23.87 15.58
N ALA A 99 -11.59 24.47 16.07
CA ALA A 99 -10.27 23.84 16.04
C ALA A 99 -10.26 22.49 16.79
N THR A 100 -10.93 22.39 17.93
CA THR A 100 -11.01 21.15 18.71
C THR A 100 -11.67 20.03 17.90
N GLU A 101 -12.79 20.31 17.25
CA GLU A 101 -13.50 19.33 16.42
C GLU A 101 -12.69 18.95 15.17
N MET A 102 -12.08 19.94 14.48
CA MET A 102 -11.32 19.69 13.26
C MET A 102 -10.03 18.93 13.54
N VAL A 103 -9.35 19.17 14.66
CA VAL A 103 -8.17 18.38 15.09
C VAL A 103 -8.58 16.95 15.38
N SER A 104 -9.70 16.70 16.05
CA SER A 104 -10.24 15.35 16.26
C SER A 104 -10.44 14.60 14.95
N GLN A 105 -11.11 15.24 13.99
CA GLN A 105 -11.42 14.64 12.70
C GLN A 105 -10.16 14.38 11.86
N ILE A 106 -9.23 15.35 11.75
CA ILE A 106 -8.03 15.19 10.92
C ILE A 106 -7.09 14.12 11.49
N CYS A 107 -6.93 14.06 12.82
CA CYS A 107 -6.15 13.01 13.46
C CYS A 107 -6.74 11.62 13.17
N GLY A 108 -8.07 11.48 13.26
CA GLY A 108 -8.74 10.23 12.89
C GLY A 108 -8.57 9.85 11.41
N ILE A 109 -8.54 10.81 10.50
CA ILE A 109 -8.24 10.59 9.07
C ILE A 109 -6.77 10.18 8.91
N ALA A 110 -5.84 10.94 9.51
CA ALA A 110 -4.41 10.71 9.37
C ALA A 110 -3.96 9.36 9.94
N PHE A 111 -4.47 8.97 11.11
CA PHE A 111 -4.21 7.64 11.66
C PHE A 111 -4.64 6.52 10.71
N ARG A 112 -5.75 6.69 9.98
CA ARG A 112 -6.23 5.69 9.00
C ARG A 112 -5.53 5.76 7.65
N GLU A 113 -5.39 6.98 7.08
CA GLU A 113 -4.87 7.13 5.72
C GLU A 113 -3.34 7.05 5.67
N LEU A 114 -2.64 7.55 6.71
CA LEU A 114 -1.18 7.52 6.79
C LEU A 114 -0.63 6.39 7.67
N LEU A 115 -1.49 5.66 8.40
CA LEU A 115 -1.11 4.55 9.28
C LEU A 115 -0.04 4.95 10.31
N LEU A 116 -0.23 6.10 10.94
CA LEU A 116 0.68 6.61 11.95
C LEU A 116 0.47 5.91 13.30
N ASP A 117 1.54 5.69 14.03
CA ASP A 117 1.50 5.20 15.42
C ASP A 117 1.18 6.37 16.37
N ARG A 118 1.67 7.56 16.06
CA ARG A 118 1.49 8.78 16.87
C ARG A 118 1.40 10.03 16.01
N ILE A 119 0.75 11.06 16.54
CA ILE A 119 0.73 12.40 15.99
C ILE A 119 1.30 13.34 17.03
N VAL A 120 2.23 14.18 16.63
CA VAL A 120 2.82 15.23 17.45
C VAL A 120 2.31 16.61 17.02
N ALA A 121 2.38 17.57 17.94
CA ALA A 121 2.13 18.99 17.68
C ALA A 121 3.19 19.80 18.39
N LYS A 122 3.79 20.75 17.71
CA LYS A 122 4.74 21.72 18.26
C LYS A 122 4.03 23.03 18.51
N VAL A 123 4.03 23.51 19.74
CA VAL A 123 3.28 24.72 20.12
C VAL A 123 4.12 25.58 21.06
N TYR A 124 4.09 26.89 20.84
CA TYR A 124 4.72 27.82 21.77
C TYR A 124 3.94 27.86 23.10
N GLU A 125 4.64 27.87 24.24
CA GLU A 125 4.04 27.91 25.58
C GLU A 125 3.03 29.07 25.75
N SER A 126 3.30 30.18 25.11
CA SER A 126 2.40 31.35 25.10
C SER A 126 1.08 31.15 24.32
N ASN A 127 0.99 30.11 23.46
CA ASN A 127 -0.22 29.79 22.70
C ASN A 127 -1.17 28.90 23.49
N VAL A 128 -1.68 29.41 24.61
CA VAL A 128 -2.60 28.71 25.51
C VAL A 128 -3.86 28.22 24.80
N ALA A 129 -4.30 28.90 23.74
CA ALA A 129 -5.47 28.50 22.97
C ALA A 129 -5.23 27.16 22.22
N SER A 130 -4.09 27.04 21.54
CA SER A 130 -3.70 25.80 20.86
C SER A 130 -3.44 24.66 21.85
N ILE A 131 -2.77 24.94 22.97
CA ILE A 131 -2.54 23.96 24.04
C ILE A 131 -3.86 23.33 24.49
N LYS A 132 -4.88 24.14 24.78
CA LYS A 132 -6.21 23.64 25.18
C LYS A 132 -6.91 22.83 24.09
N VAL A 133 -6.69 23.13 22.82
CA VAL A 133 -7.22 22.34 21.71
C VAL A 133 -6.57 20.95 21.69
N LEU A 134 -5.25 20.89 21.85
CA LEU A 134 -4.49 19.64 21.87
C LEU A 134 -4.88 18.78 23.09
N GLU A 135 -4.90 19.34 24.29
CA GLU A 135 -5.28 18.63 25.51
C GLU A 135 -6.68 18.03 25.43
N LYS A 136 -7.66 18.78 24.87
CA LYS A 136 -9.02 18.27 24.65
C LYS A 136 -9.09 17.11 23.65
N ASN A 137 -8.10 16.98 22.80
CA ASN A 137 -7.96 15.87 21.84
C ASN A 137 -7.04 14.76 22.36
N GLY A 138 -6.75 14.73 23.67
CA GLY A 138 -5.96 13.67 24.29
C GLY A 138 -4.45 13.76 24.04
N PHE A 139 -3.96 14.89 23.52
CA PHE A 139 -2.52 15.13 23.45
C PHE A 139 -1.95 15.42 24.83
N VAL A 140 -0.79 14.82 25.11
CA VAL A 140 -0.03 15.08 26.34
C VAL A 140 1.32 15.72 26.00
N CYS A 141 1.79 16.65 26.84
CA CYS A 141 3.10 17.24 26.66
C CYS A 141 4.18 16.18 26.95
N VAL A 142 4.99 15.87 25.95
CA VAL A 142 6.05 14.84 26.04
C VAL A 142 7.46 15.45 26.10
N GLN A 143 7.62 16.70 25.68
CA GLN A 143 8.92 17.38 25.69
C GLN A 143 8.73 18.90 25.77
N THR A 144 9.65 19.56 26.48
CA THR A 144 9.75 21.03 26.52
C THR A 144 11.13 21.43 26.07
N LEU A 145 11.19 22.23 25.00
CA LEU A 145 12.43 22.77 24.43
C LEU A 145 12.57 24.22 24.89
N ASN A 146 13.57 24.45 25.73
CA ASN A 146 13.88 25.79 26.22
C ASN A 146 14.81 26.52 25.23
N ASN A 147 14.74 27.84 25.25
CA ASN A 147 15.64 28.71 24.48
C ASN A 147 15.55 28.51 22.95
N VAL A 148 14.34 28.24 22.42
CA VAL A 148 14.11 28.23 20.99
C VAL A 148 14.09 29.66 20.48
N THR A 149 14.97 30.00 19.55
CA THR A 149 15.03 31.33 18.94
C THR A 149 14.01 31.42 17.80
N THR A 150 13.09 32.39 17.90
CA THR A 150 12.17 32.71 16.80
C THR A 150 12.88 33.48 15.69
N LYS A 151 12.30 33.57 14.49
CA LYS A 151 12.85 34.41 13.41
C LYS A 151 12.98 35.88 13.77
N GLU A 152 12.12 36.38 14.63
CA GLU A 152 12.18 37.73 15.13
C GLU A 152 13.28 37.95 16.18
N GLY A 153 14.05 36.88 16.49
CA GLY A 153 15.28 36.93 17.32
C GLY A 153 15.04 36.88 18.82
N TYR A 154 13.83 36.67 19.31
CA TYR A 154 13.59 36.43 20.72
C TYR A 154 13.50 34.97 21.11
N THR A 155 13.88 34.68 22.33
CA THR A 155 13.93 33.30 22.85
C THR A 155 12.58 32.96 23.48
N THR A 156 12.07 31.77 23.19
CA THR A 156 10.80 31.24 23.69
C THR A 156 10.89 29.78 24.07
N ILE A 157 9.83 29.26 24.68
CA ILE A 157 9.69 27.84 25.02
C ILE A 157 8.76 27.19 24.00
N LEU A 158 9.20 26.09 23.41
CA LEU A 158 8.41 25.26 22.51
C LEU A 158 8.05 23.96 23.23
N GLN A 159 6.78 23.65 23.30
CA GLN A 159 6.27 22.40 23.87
C GLN A 159 5.89 21.44 22.75
N VAL A 160 6.28 20.17 22.88
CA VAL A 160 5.90 19.10 21.99
C VAL A 160 4.82 18.27 22.68
N TYR A 161 3.67 18.25 22.07
CA TYR A 161 2.53 17.44 22.49
C TYR A 161 2.42 16.21 21.61
N SER A 162 2.00 15.08 22.16
CA SER A 162 1.82 13.84 21.42
C SER A 162 0.52 13.15 21.79
N THR A 163 -0.13 12.53 20.81
CA THR A 163 -1.23 11.59 21.02
C THR A 163 -0.96 10.32 20.23
N GLN A 164 -1.39 9.19 20.77
CA GLN A 164 -1.31 7.90 20.09
C GLN A 164 -2.60 7.62 19.34
N SER A 165 -2.54 6.74 18.35
CA SER A 165 -3.73 6.29 17.65
C SER A 165 -4.79 5.78 18.65
N PRO A 166 -6.03 6.31 18.65
CA PRO A 166 -7.11 5.84 19.54
C PRO A 166 -7.56 4.41 19.20
N VAL A 167 -7.34 3.99 17.98
CA VAL A 167 -7.27 2.57 17.62
C VAL A 167 -5.85 2.20 17.97
N GLY A 168 -5.63 1.58 19.12
CA GLY A 168 -4.29 1.18 19.50
C GLY A 168 -3.65 0.50 18.31
N ALA A 169 -2.51 1.02 17.85
CA ALA A 169 -1.64 0.32 16.92
C ALA A 169 -1.34 -1.11 17.46
N GLN A 170 -1.59 -1.34 18.74
CA GLN A 170 -1.61 -2.63 19.40
C GLN A 170 -2.80 -3.51 18.97
N ASP A 171 -3.99 -2.95 18.66
CA ASP A 171 -5.15 -3.76 18.24
C ASP A 171 -5.12 -4.05 16.73
N ILE A 172 -4.42 -3.23 15.92
CA ILE A 172 -4.12 -3.56 14.51
C ILE A 172 -2.83 -4.40 14.42
N LYS A 173 -1.89 -4.26 15.38
CA LYS A 173 -0.66 -5.07 15.47
C LYS A 173 -0.87 -6.46 16.03
N GLN A 174 -2.03 -6.76 16.60
CA GLN A 174 -2.43 -8.11 17.02
C GLN A 174 -3.55 -8.67 16.13
N VAL A 175 -3.36 -8.67 14.82
CA VAL A 175 -3.60 -9.92 14.13
C VAL A 175 -2.52 -10.84 14.72
N ASP A 176 -2.93 -11.80 15.50
CA ASP A 176 -2.03 -12.83 15.99
C ASP A 176 -1.14 -13.21 14.81
N SER A 177 0.11 -12.74 14.81
CA SER A 177 1.13 -13.22 13.88
C SER A 177 1.45 -14.63 14.39
N SER A 178 0.40 -15.45 14.29
CA SER A 178 0.42 -16.82 14.75
C SER A 178 1.57 -17.49 14.00
N PRO A 179 2.48 -18.16 14.68
CA PRO A 179 3.47 -19.04 14.06
C PRO A 179 2.83 -20.03 13.07
N ALA A 180 1.49 -20.13 13.11
CA ALA A 180 0.67 -21.02 12.31
C ALA A 180 0.86 -20.88 10.78
N PHE A 181 1.34 -19.75 10.25
CA PHE A 181 1.48 -19.56 8.81
C PHE A 181 2.93 -19.53 8.30
N THR A 182 3.93 -19.55 9.19
CA THR A 182 5.34 -19.53 8.78
C THR A 182 5.70 -20.81 8.02
N HIS A 183 6.18 -20.66 6.79
CA HIS A 183 6.51 -21.75 5.86
C HIS A 183 5.31 -22.66 5.52
N THR A 184 4.10 -22.13 5.55
CA THR A 184 2.89 -22.88 5.23
C THR A 184 2.78 -23.16 3.74
N ILE A 185 2.66 -24.44 3.37
CA ILE A 185 2.33 -24.85 1.99
C ILE A 185 0.86 -25.25 1.94
N ILE A 186 0.07 -24.51 1.16
CA ILE A 186 -1.33 -24.80 0.86
C ILE A 186 -1.38 -25.39 -0.54
N ALA A 187 -1.71 -26.67 -0.68
CA ALA A 187 -1.71 -27.36 -1.96
C ALA A 187 -3.02 -28.09 -2.21
N GLY A 188 -3.36 -28.29 -3.47
CA GLY A 188 -4.57 -28.99 -3.90
C GLY A 188 -5.10 -28.49 -5.22
N PRO A 189 -6.17 -29.07 -5.77
CA PRO A 189 -6.61 -28.76 -7.11
C PRO A 189 -7.20 -27.34 -7.22
N CYS A 190 -7.20 -26.84 -8.45
CA CYS A 190 -7.93 -25.61 -8.80
C CYS A 190 -9.40 -25.75 -8.42
N SER A 191 -10.02 -26.87 -8.77
CA SER A 191 -11.41 -27.22 -8.40
C SER A 191 -11.53 -28.67 -7.94
N VAL A 192 -12.50 -28.89 -7.05
CA VAL A 192 -12.98 -30.23 -6.70
C VAL A 192 -13.93 -30.69 -7.81
N GLU A 193 -13.53 -31.73 -8.55
CA GLU A 193 -14.21 -32.15 -9.78
C GLU A 193 -14.97 -33.46 -9.63
N SER A 194 -14.41 -34.39 -8.83
CA SER A 194 -15.01 -35.66 -8.45
C SER A 194 -14.43 -36.15 -7.13
N GLU A 195 -15.13 -37.09 -6.48
CA GLU A 195 -14.68 -37.72 -5.25
C GLU A 195 -13.32 -38.41 -5.45
N ALA A 196 -13.19 -39.21 -6.47
CA ALA A 196 -11.96 -39.93 -6.77
C ALA A 196 -10.76 -38.99 -7.00
N GLN A 197 -10.99 -37.86 -7.68
CA GLN A 197 -9.95 -36.88 -7.95
C GLN A 197 -9.46 -36.22 -6.67
N ILE A 198 -10.36 -35.74 -5.79
CA ILE A 198 -9.95 -35.01 -4.58
C ILE A 198 -9.34 -35.97 -3.55
N LEU A 199 -9.88 -37.17 -3.37
CA LEU A 199 -9.34 -38.16 -2.44
C LEU A 199 -7.93 -38.60 -2.87
N ALA A 200 -7.73 -38.96 -4.14
CA ALA A 200 -6.41 -39.34 -4.64
C ALA A 200 -5.39 -38.19 -4.50
N THR A 201 -5.79 -36.97 -4.80
CA THR A 201 -4.93 -35.79 -4.64
C THR A 201 -4.56 -35.57 -3.17
N ALA A 202 -5.54 -35.61 -2.27
CA ALA A 202 -5.35 -35.41 -0.84
C ALA A 202 -4.44 -36.49 -0.21
N GLN A 203 -4.67 -37.76 -0.53
CA GLN A 203 -3.86 -38.89 -0.04
C GLN A 203 -2.40 -38.78 -0.51
N ALA A 204 -2.15 -38.30 -1.73
CA ALA A 204 -0.81 -38.08 -2.25
C ALA A 204 -0.13 -36.87 -1.56
N LEU A 205 -0.86 -35.76 -1.35
CA LEU A 205 -0.38 -34.56 -0.68
C LEU A 205 -0.10 -34.79 0.81
N ALA A 206 -0.89 -35.59 1.50
CA ALA A 206 -0.68 -35.93 2.91
C ALA A 206 0.66 -36.65 3.20
N LYS A 207 1.28 -37.20 2.18
CA LYS A 207 2.63 -37.82 2.28
C LYS A 207 3.77 -36.80 2.18
N ILE A 208 3.47 -35.54 1.95
CA ILE A 208 4.44 -34.43 1.84
C ILE A 208 4.36 -33.62 3.12
N PRO A 209 5.35 -33.72 4.03
CA PRO A 209 5.28 -33.11 5.37
C PRO A 209 5.17 -31.59 5.37
N GLU A 210 5.64 -30.92 4.31
CA GLU A 210 5.60 -29.48 4.13
C GLU A 210 4.18 -28.98 3.83
N VAL A 211 3.30 -29.82 3.26
CA VAL A 211 1.90 -29.47 3.00
C VAL A 211 1.12 -29.43 4.31
N LYS A 212 0.60 -28.27 4.64
CA LYS A 212 -0.12 -28.02 5.91
C LYS A 212 -1.63 -27.89 5.72
N MET A 213 -2.10 -27.68 4.49
CA MET A 213 -3.52 -27.48 4.21
C MET A 213 -3.84 -27.93 2.79
N LEU A 214 -4.99 -28.61 2.64
CA LEU A 214 -5.55 -28.99 1.35
C LEU A 214 -6.48 -27.86 0.86
N ARG A 215 -6.19 -27.29 -0.32
CA ARG A 215 -7.11 -26.38 -1.00
C ARG A 215 -7.99 -27.11 -2.00
N GLY A 216 -9.23 -26.64 -2.16
CA GLY A 216 -10.12 -27.12 -3.23
C GLY A 216 -11.17 -26.07 -3.56
N GLY A 217 -11.22 -25.57 -4.81
CA GLY A 217 -12.26 -24.64 -5.23
C GLY A 217 -13.58 -25.38 -5.45
N ILE A 218 -14.65 -24.92 -4.78
CA ILE A 218 -15.99 -25.52 -4.84
C ILE A 218 -16.87 -24.77 -5.82
N TRP A 219 -16.81 -23.44 -5.79
CA TRP A 219 -17.52 -22.53 -6.66
C TRP A 219 -16.51 -21.76 -7.52
N LYS A 220 -16.79 -21.66 -8.82
CA LYS A 220 -15.88 -21.03 -9.79
C LYS A 220 -16.55 -19.86 -10.50
N PRO A 221 -16.24 -18.61 -10.15
CA PRO A 221 -16.74 -17.47 -10.91
C PRO A 221 -16.14 -17.50 -12.33
N ARG A 222 -17.00 -17.62 -13.34
CA ARG A 222 -16.59 -17.69 -14.74
C ARG A 222 -16.96 -16.45 -15.51
N THR A 223 -16.08 -16.01 -16.39
CA THR A 223 -16.35 -14.86 -17.28
C THR A 223 -17.25 -15.27 -18.46
N ARG A 224 -17.18 -16.53 -18.87
CA ARG A 224 -18.01 -17.06 -19.98
C ARG A 224 -19.00 -18.09 -19.42
N PRO A 225 -20.27 -18.06 -19.87
CA PRO A 225 -21.23 -19.11 -19.56
C PRO A 225 -20.75 -20.44 -20.15
N GLU A 226 -21.33 -21.55 -19.70
CA GLU A 226 -21.03 -22.92 -20.14
C GLU A 226 -19.64 -23.48 -19.72
N ALA A 227 -18.82 -22.71 -18.99
CA ALA A 227 -17.62 -23.23 -18.37
C ALA A 227 -17.96 -23.99 -17.07
N PHE A 228 -17.09 -24.88 -16.63
CA PHE A 228 -17.26 -25.60 -15.36
C PHE A 228 -17.32 -24.62 -14.18
N GLU A 229 -18.46 -24.52 -13.50
CA GLU A 229 -18.72 -23.58 -12.40
C GLU A 229 -18.48 -24.18 -11.00
N GLY A 230 -18.03 -25.42 -10.93
CA GLY A 230 -17.82 -26.15 -9.68
C GLY A 230 -18.93 -27.17 -9.38
N ARG A 231 -18.78 -27.89 -8.26
CA ARG A 231 -19.70 -28.94 -7.82
C ARG A 231 -20.63 -28.50 -6.68
N GLY A 232 -20.49 -27.28 -6.21
CA GLY A 232 -21.31 -26.76 -5.11
C GLY A 232 -21.25 -27.66 -3.87
N GLU A 233 -22.37 -27.86 -3.20
CA GLU A 233 -22.44 -28.61 -1.94
C GLU A 233 -21.87 -30.04 -2.05
N GLN A 234 -22.04 -30.71 -3.19
CA GLN A 234 -21.48 -32.06 -3.40
C GLN A 234 -19.94 -32.04 -3.31
N GLY A 235 -19.29 -31.00 -3.82
CA GLY A 235 -17.83 -30.84 -3.70
C GLY A 235 -17.36 -30.64 -2.26
N LEU A 236 -18.18 -30.01 -1.42
CA LEU A 236 -17.89 -29.87 0.03
C LEU A 236 -17.95 -31.22 0.74
N VAL A 237 -18.90 -32.09 0.36
CA VAL A 237 -18.98 -33.47 0.91
C VAL A 237 -17.68 -34.21 0.64
N TRP A 238 -17.20 -34.19 -0.61
CA TRP A 238 -15.97 -34.87 -1.00
C TRP A 238 -14.71 -34.22 -0.34
N LEU A 239 -14.69 -32.90 -0.22
CA LEU A 239 -13.58 -32.21 0.43
C LEU A 239 -13.49 -32.54 1.93
N ARG A 240 -14.64 -32.64 2.61
CA ARG A 240 -14.71 -33.09 4.00
C ARG A 240 -14.25 -34.54 4.16
N GLU A 241 -14.63 -35.42 3.24
CA GLU A 241 -14.16 -36.82 3.25
C GLU A 241 -12.63 -36.88 3.09
N ALA A 242 -12.07 -36.09 2.18
CA ALA A 242 -10.61 -35.98 2.04
C ALA A 242 -9.91 -35.52 3.32
N LYS A 243 -10.52 -34.58 4.07
CA LYS A 243 -10.04 -34.18 5.41
C LYS A 243 -10.07 -35.35 6.39
N HIS A 244 -11.17 -36.10 6.45
CA HIS A 244 -11.31 -37.24 7.36
C HIS A 244 -10.29 -38.35 7.07
N GLU A 245 -10.04 -38.66 5.80
CA GLU A 245 -9.09 -39.69 5.41
C GLU A 245 -7.63 -39.32 5.65
N THR A 246 -7.29 -38.02 5.47
CA THR A 246 -5.88 -37.58 5.47
C THR A 246 -5.45 -36.82 6.70
N GLY A 247 -6.40 -36.26 7.45
CA GLY A 247 -6.13 -35.36 8.56
C GLY A 247 -5.65 -33.95 8.13
N LEU A 248 -5.56 -33.66 6.84
CA LEU A 248 -5.18 -32.34 6.35
C LEU A 248 -6.34 -31.35 6.58
N PRO A 249 -6.09 -30.20 7.22
CA PRO A 249 -7.05 -29.10 7.22
C PRO A 249 -7.44 -28.71 5.80
N ILE A 250 -8.71 -28.28 5.59
CA ILE A 250 -9.23 -27.96 4.27
C ILE A 250 -9.59 -26.49 4.14
N ALA A 251 -9.33 -25.93 2.96
CA ALA A 251 -9.68 -24.56 2.62
C ALA A 251 -10.46 -24.49 1.30
N THR A 252 -11.39 -23.53 1.20
CA THR A 252 -12.15 -23.26 -0.04
C THR A 252 -12.44 -21.77 -0.25
N GLU A 253 -12.74 -21.41 -1.52
CA GLU A 253 -13.20 -20.07 -1.89
C GLU A 253 -14.66 -19.85 -1.49
N VAL A 254 -14.95 -18.66 -0.95
CA VAL A 254 -16.33 -18.20 -0.71
C VAL A 254 -16.54 -16.84 -1.35
N ALA A 255 -17.74 -16.60 -1.88
CA ALA A 255 -18.09 -15.37 -2.55
C ALA A 255 -19.45 -14.79 -2.11
N THR A 256 -20.25 -15.56 -1.38
CA THR A 256 -21.56 -15.15 -0.85
C THR A 256 -21.74 -15.65 0.59
N PRO A 257 -22.66 -15.07 1.36
CA PRO A 257 -23.03 -15.57 2.69
C PRO A 257 -23.40 -17.05 2.71
N GLU A 258 -24.16 -17.52 1.73
CA GLU A 258 -24.58 -18.91 1.62
C GLU A 258 -23.39 -19.86 1.43
N HIS A 259 -22.34 -19.42 0.71
CA HIS A 259 -21.09 -20.18 0.57
C HIS A 259 -20.38 -20.33 1.91
N VAL A 260 -20.40 -19.29 2.75
CA VAL A 260 -19.81 -19.33 4.11
C VAL A 260 -20.58 -20.31 4.98
N GLU A 261 -21.91 -20.22 5.00
CA GLU A 261 -22.77 -21.10 5.80
C GLU A 261 -22.58 -22.57 5.43
N LEU A 262 -22.55 -22.87 4.12
CA LEU A 262 -22.29 -24.22 3.63
C LEU A 262 -20.88 -24.71 3.97
N ALA A 263 -19.85 -23.88 3.79
CA ALA A 263 -18.48 -24.25 4.13
C ALA A 263 -18.35 -24.60 5.61
N LEU A 264 -18.95 -23.81 6.52
CA LEU A 264 -18.97 -24.07 7.95
C LEU A 264 -19.75 -25.35 8.30
N LYS A 265 -20.88 -25.59 7.65
CA LYS A 265 -21.69 -26.82 7.81
C LYS A 265 -20.88 -28.09 7.46
N TYR A 266 -19.95 -27.99 6.55
CA TYR A 266 -19.09 -29.10 6.11
C TYR A 266 -17.68 -29.07 6.72
N ASP A 267 -17.49 -28.42 7.88
CA ASP A 267 -16.27 -28.42 8.68
C ASP A 267 -15.03 -27.94 7.92
N VAL A 268 -15.18 -26.94 7.05
CA VAL A 268 -14.05 -26.29 6.37
C VAL A 268 -13.23 -25.50 7.41
N ASP A 269 -11.91 -25.67 7.40
CA ASP A 269 -11.00 -25.10 8.41
C ASP A 269 -10.51 -23.70 8.09
N ALA A 270 -10.55 -23.29 6.81
CA ALA A 270 -10.17 -21.95 6.40
C ALA A 270 -10.93 -21.52 5.12
N LEU A 271 -11.19 -20.24 5.02
CA LEU A 271 -11.87 -19.65 3.85
C LEU A 271 -10.94 -18.71 3.10
N TRP A 272 -11.06 -18.62 1.77
CA TRP A 272 -10.44 -17.50 1.08
C TRP A 272 -11.47 -16.71 0.25
N ILE A 273 -11.22 -15.40 0.22
CA ILE A 273 -12.00 -14.47 -0.58
C ILE A 273 -11.29 -14.29 -1.92
N GLY A 274 -11.98 -14.61 -3.00
CA GLY A 274 -11.42 -14.58 -4.35
C GLY A 274 -11.14 -13.16 -4.86
N ALA A 275 -10.17 -13.03 -5.76
CA ALA A 275 -9.74 -11.75 -6.34
C ALA A 275 -10.87 -10.96 -7.04
N ARG A 276 -11.88 -11.67 -7.59
CA ARG A 276 -13.06 -11.04 -8.21
C ARG A 276 -14.08 -10.59 -7.17
N THR A 277 -14.16 -11.25 -6.03
CA THR A 277 -15.04 -10.88 -4.91
C THR A 277 -14.49 -9.66 -4.16
N VAL A 278 -13.18 -9.61 -3.94
CA VAL A 278 -12.49 -8.51 -3.22
C VAL A 278 -12.68 -7.16 -3.92
N VAL A 279 -12.86 -7.12 -5.23
CA VAL A 279 -13.10 -5.86 -5.96
C VAL A 279 -14.46 -5.22 -5.67
N ASN A 280 -15.35 -5.92 -4.98
CA ASN A 280 -16.68 -5.40 -4.65
C ASN A 280 -16.82 -5.18 -3.13
N PRO A 281 -16.77 -3.93 -2.64
CA PRO A 281 -16.87 -3.62 -1.22
C PRO A 281 -18.19 -4.09 -0.57
N PHE A 282 -19.30 -4.17 -1.31
CA PHE A 282 -20.58 -4.67 -0.79
C PHE A 282 -20.51 -6.17 -0.53
N SER A 283 -19.98 -6.95 -1.46
CA SER A 283 -19.77 -8.39 -1.27
C SER A 283 -18.83 -8.69 -0.11
N VAL A 284 -17.72 -7.93 -0.01
CA VAL A 284 -16.77 -8.05 1.11
C VAL A 284 -17.44 -7.72 2.44
N GLN A 285 -18.31 -6.68 2.49
CA GLN A 285 -19.04 -6.33 3.70
C GLN A 285 -20.00 -7.45 4.12
N GLN A 286 -20.78 -8.00 3.18
CA GLN A 286 -21.71 -9.11 3.46
C GLN A 286 -20.97 -10.33 4.03
N LEU A 287 -19.82 -10.69 3.45
CA LEU A 287 -19.01 -11.80 3.95
C LEU A 287 -18.43 -11.51 5.35
N ALA A 288 -17.96 -10.29 5.60
CA ALA A 288 -17.47 -9.88 6.90
C ALA A 288 -18.57 -9.93 7.96
N ASP A 289 -19.77 -9.46 7.65
CA ASP A 289 -20.93 -9.50 8.56
C ASP A 289 -21.37 -10.94 8.86
N THR A 290 -21.31 -11.83 7.87
CA THR A 290 -21.63 -13.27 8.05
C THR A 290 -20.61 -13.98 8.95
N LEU A 291 -19.33 -13.56 8.88
CA LEU A 291 -18.25 -14.16 9.69
C LEU A 291 -18.11 -13.54 11.08
N LYS A 292 -18.96 -12.60 11.44
CA LYS A 292 -18.93 -11.95 12.76
C LYS A 292 -19.13 -12.97 13.87
N GLY A 293 -18.14 -13.05 14.77
CA GLY A 293 -18.16 -13.97 15.92
C GLY A 293 -17.80 -15.41 15.60
N ILE A 294 -17.38 -15.68 14.36
CA ILE A 294 -16.88 -17.00 13.93
C ILE A 294 -15.35 -16.96 13.93
N ASP A 295 -14.74 -17.89 14.65
CA ASP A 295 -13.28 -18.00 14.76
C ASP A 295 -12.75 -19.00 13.73
N ILE A 296 -12.53 -18.51 12.51
CA ILE A 296 -11.98 -19.26 11.37
C ILE A 296 -10.95 -18.40 10.62
N PRO A 297 -9.82 -18.97 10.16
CA PRO A 297 -8.88 -18.27 9.29
C PRO A 297 -9.54 -17.82 7.99
N VAL A 298 -9.32 -16.55 7.63
CA VAL A 298 -9.80 -15.96 6.37
C VAL A 298 -8.62 -15.38 5.59
N PHE A 299 -8.39 -15.95 4.42
CA PHE A 299 -7.37 -15.49 3.49
C PHE A 299 -7.99 -14.52 2.48
N ILE A 300 -7.39 -13.37 2.27
CA ILE A 300 -7.91 -12.36 1.34
C ILE A 300 -6.95 -12.23 0.15
N LYS A 301 -7.39 -12.68 -1.03
CA LYS A 301 -6.62 -12.50 -2.28
C LYS A 301 -6.55 -11.02 -2.64
N ASN A 302 -5.45 -10.59 -3.26
CA ASN A 302 -5.40 -9.25 -3.85
C ASN A 302 -6.48 -9.10 -4.93
N PRO A 303 -7.02 -7.87 -5.12
CA PRO A 303 -7.92 -7.57 -6.22
C PRO A 303 -7.27 -7.83 -7.57
N VAL A 304 -8.07 -8.03 -8.61
CA VAL A 304 -7.55 -8.26 -9.98
C VAL A 304 -6.76 -7.05 -10.48
N SER A 305 -7.23 -5.84 -10.20
CA SER A 305 -6.52 -4.58 -10.46
C SER A 305 -5.42 -4.33 -9.43
N PRO A 306 -4.33 -3.63 -9.79
CA PRO A 306 -3.25 -3.26 -8.86
C PRO A 306 -3.68 -2.09 -7.96
N ASP A 307 -4.65 -2.32 -7.09
CA ASP A 307 -5.23 -1.34 -6.18
C ASP A 307 -5.01 -1.78 -4.73
N LEU A 308 -3.97 -1.22 -4.11
CA LEU A 308 -3.60 -1.51 -2.73
C LEU A 308 -4.68 -1.03 -1.75
N ASN A 309 -5.29 0.12 -1.97
CA ASN A 309 -6.29 0.67 -1.04
C ASN A 309 -7.56 -0.18 -1.02
N LEU A 310 -7.94 -0.74 -2.18
CA LEU A 310 -9.06 -1.68 -2.25
C LEU A 310 -8.76 -2.97 -1.47
N TRP A 311 -7.51 -3.45 -1.52
CA TRP A 311 -7.08 -4.63 -0.77
C TRP A 311 -7.03 -4.36 0.74
N VAL A 312 -6.46 -3.24 1.16
CA VAL A 312 -6.47 -2.77 2.56
C VAL A 312 -7.91 -2.64 3.09
N GLY A 313 -8.79 -1.99 2.33
CA GLY A 313 -10.19 -1.81 2.71
C GLY A 313 -10.96 -3.13 2.90
N ALA A 314 -10.58 -4.19 2.18
CA ALA A 314 -11.13 -5.52 2.42
C ALA A 314 -10.71 -6.05 3.81
N PHE A 315 -9.43 -5.96 4.18
CA PHE A 315 -8.95 -6.35 5.52
C PHE A 315 -9.64 -5.56 6.63
N GLU A 316 -9.75 -4.25 6.49
CA GLU A 316 -10.39 -3.38 7.48
C GLU A 316 -11.86 -3.78 7.76
N ARG A 317 -12.60 -4.23 6.74
CA ARG A 317 -13.99 -4.71 6.91
C ARG A 317 -14.05 -5.98 7.76
N PHE A 318 -13.20 -6.96 7.48
CA PHE A 318 -13.13 -8.20 8.27
C PHE A 318 -12.63 -7.93 9.69
N GLN A 319 -11.63 -7.09 9.88
CA GLN A 319 -11.14 -6.68 11.21
C GLN A 319 -12.24 -5.98 12.01
N LYS A 320 -12.97 -5.05 11.39
CA LYS A 320 -14.09 -4.35 12.04
C LYS A 320 -15.24 -5.29 12.41
N ALA A 321 -15.44 -6.35 11.65
CA ALA A 321 -16.40 -7.40 11.96
C ALA A 321 -15.92 -8.34 13.11
N GLY A 322 -14.65 -8.22 13.54
CA GLY A 322 -14.06 -9.02 14.62
C GLY A 322 -13.41 -10.32 14.16
N VAL A 323 -13.15 -10.50 12.86
CA VAL A 323 -12.38 -11.65 12.35
C VAL A 323 -10.91 -11.44 12.69
N ARG A 324 -10.33 -12.33 13.51
CA ARG A 324 -8.99 -12.19 14.07
C ARG A 324 -7.89 -12.86 13.25
N GLN A 325 -8.19 -13.99 12.62
CA GLN A 325 -7.22 -14.80 11.87
C GLN A 325 -7.25 -14.42 10.39
N LEU A 326 -6.52 -13.38 10.01
CA LEU A 326 -6.46 -12.88 8.63
C LEU A 326 -5.08 -13.07 8.03
N ALA A 327 -5.03 -13.48 6.76
CA ALA A 327 -3.79 -13.52 5.97
C ALA A 327 -4.05 -13.03 4.54
N ALA A 328 -3.01 -12.47 3.92
CA ALA A 328 -3.06 -12.04 2.54
C ALA A 328 -2.67 -13.18 1.58
N ILE A 329 -3.34 -13.27 0.44
CA ILE A 329 -2.88 -14.12 -0.68
C ILE A 329 -2.55 -13.23 -1.87
N HIS A 330 -1.27 -13.22 -2.23
CA HIS A 330 -0.79 -12.57 -3.43
C HIS A 330 -0.87 -13.55 -4.62
N ARG A 331 -1.69 -13.19 -5.63
CA ARG A 331 -1.91 -14.02 -6.83
C ARG A 331 -1.55 -13.31 -8.14
N GLY A 332 -0.86 -12.15 -8.04
CA GLY A 332 -0.57 -11.26 -9.15
C GLY A 332 -1.76 -10.42 -9.59
N PHE A 333 -1.51 -9.46 -10.47
CA PHE A 333 -2.47 -8.45 -10.92
C PHE A 333 -2.68 -8.53 -12.44
N ALA A 334 -3.81 -8.01 -12.91
CA ALA A 334 -4.04 -7.84 -14.34
C ALA A 334 -3.00 -6.87 -14.92
N TYR A 335 -2.45 -7.23 -16.07
CA TYR A 335 -1.47 -6.42 -16.78
C TYR A 335 -1.82 -6.37 -18.25
N TYR A 336 -1.74 -5.17 -18.84
CA TYR A 336 -2.21 -4.93 -20.20
C TYR A 336 -1.14 -5.21 -21.28
N LYS A 337 0.14 -5.33 -20.86
CA LYS A 337 1.24 -5.67 -21.77
C LYS A 337 1.46 -7.19 -21.81
N GLU A 338 2.14 -7.67 -22.85
CA GLU A 338 2.61 -9.05 -22.90
C GLU A 338 3.55 -9.35 -21.74
N SER A 339 3.38 -10.52 -21.14
CA SER A 339 4.16 -10.98 -20.00
C SER A 339 4.27 -12.50 -20.03
N ALA A 340 5.38 -13.02 -19.52
CA ALA A 340 5.53 -14.44 -19.27
C ALA A 340 4.59 -14.95 -18.16
N TYR A 341 4.12 -14.05 -17.29
CA TYR A 341 3.18 -14.35 -16.23
C TYR A 341 1.74 -14.18 -16.70
N ARG A 342 0.85 -15.05 -16.24
CA ARG A 342 -0.61 -14.89 -16.42
C ARG A 342 -1.15 -13.66 -15.68
N ASN A 343 -0.65 -13.44 -14.47
CA ASN A 343 -0.93 -12.26 -13.67
C ASN A 343 0.41 -11.68 -13.19
N PHE A 344 0.66 -10.43 -13.53
CA PHE A 344 1.96 -9.81 -13.25
C PHE A 344 2.15 -9.63 -11.73
N PRO A 345 3.29 -10.02 -11.14
CA PRO A 345 3.42 -10.11 -9.70
C PRO A 345 3.40 -8.77 -8.96
N MET A 346 3.95 -7.66 -9.53
CA MET A 346 4.03 -6.34 -8.86
C MET A 346 4.35 -6.47 -7.36
N TRP A 347 5.52 -7.05 -7.05
CA TRP A 347 5.92 -7.45 -5.69
C TRP A 347 5.89 -6.31 -4.67
N GLU A 348 6.04 -5.07 -5.11
CA GLU A 348 5.95 -3.86 -4.30
C GLU A 348 4.61 -3.74 -3.57
N ILE A 349 3.50 -4.15 -4.21
CA ILE A 349 2.15 -4.01 -3.63
C ILE A 349 1.93 -4.95 -2.43
N PRO A 350 2.17 -6.29 -2.52
CA PRO A 350 2.01 -7.15 -1.36
C PRO A 350 3.03 -6.85 -0.24
N ILE A 351 4.24 -6.39 -0.57
CA ILE A 351 5.22 -5.96 0.43
C ILE A 351 4.68 -4.75 1.19
N GLU A 352 4.18 -3.74 0.50
CA GLU A 352 3.58 -2.56 1.12
C GLU A 352 2.35 -2.93 1.96
N LEU A 353 1.50 -3.86 1.49
CA LEU A 353 0.36 -4.34 2.29
C LEU A 353 0.81 -4.90 3.64
N THR A 354 1.83 -5.77 3.64
CA THR A 354 2.31 -6.41 4.88
C THR A 354 2.93 -5.39 5.84
N GLN A 355 3.60 -4.38 5.32
CA GLN A 355 4.12 -3.27 6.13
C GLN A 355 2.98 -2.46 6.78
N ARG A 356 1.88 -2.23 6.03
CA ARG A 356 0.72 -1.48 6.52
C ARG A 356 -0.12 -2.24 7.54
N LEU A 357 -0.34 -3.53 7.33
CA LEU A 357 -1.32 -4.31 8.11
C LEU A 357 -0.71 -5.35 9.05
N ASN A 358 0.59 -5.58 8.96
CA ASN A 358 1.30 -6.63 9.70
C ASN A 358 0.58 -8.00 9.65
N VAL A 359 0.08 -8.38 8.48
CA VAL A 359 -0.60 -9.66 8.23
C VAL A 359 0.33 -10.65 7.54
N PRO A 360 0.19 -11.96 7.78
CA PRO A 360 0.91 -12.98 7.03
C PRO A 360 0.62 -12.89 5.53
N LEU A 361 1.64 -13.11 4.70
CA LEU A 361 1.55 -13.11 3.24
C LEU A 361 1.78 -14.52 2.70
N ILE A 362 0.81 -15.03 1.95
CA ILE A 362 0.91 -16.28 1.20
C ILE A 362 0.97 -15.93 -0.29
N THR A 363 1.89 -16.52 -1.03
CA THR A 363 1.98 -16.28 -2.47
C THR A 363 1.38 -17.45 -3.26
N ASP A 364 0.35 -17.18 -4.06
CA ASP A 364 -0.30 -18.11 -4.98
C ASP A 364 0.46 -18.13 -6.31
N VAL A 365 1.51 -18.92 -6.36
CA VAL A 365 2.44 -18.99 -7.51
C VAL A 365 1.78 -19.55 -8.77
N SER A 366 0.81 -20.45 -8.63
CA SER A 366 0.11 -21.03 -9.78
C SER A 366 -0.68 -19.99 -10.56
N HIS A 367 -1.39 -19.09 -9.85
CA HIS A 367 -2.14 -18.02 -10.50
C HIS A 367 -1.24 -16.90 -11.03
N ILE A 368 -0.09 -16.64 -10.41
CA ILE A 368 0.92 -15.72 -10.96
C ILE A 368 1.45 -16.26 -12.28
N CYS A 369 1.94 -17.48 -12.28
CA CYS A 369 2.61 -18.06 -13.43
C CYS A 369 1.66 -18.39 -14.59
N GLY A 370 0.55 -19.08 -14.31
CA GLY A 370 -0.37 -19.59 -15.34
C GLY A 370 0.19 -20.75 -16.17
N ASN A 371 1.41 -21.20 -15.90
CA ASN A 371 2.09 -22.35 -16.51
C ASN A 371 3.02 -23.01 -15.50
N ARG A 372 3.46 -24.26 -15.77
CA ARG A 372 4.30 -25.05 -14.86
C ARG A 372 5.76 -24.61 -14.84
N GLU A 373 6.26 -24.06 -15.94
CA GLU A 373 7.69 -23.77 -16.16
C GLU A 373 8.22 -22.69 -15.21
N LEU A 374 7.38 -21.71 -14.87
CA LEU A 374 7.77 -20.57 -14.02
C LEU A 374 7.57 -20.83 -12.53
N LEU A 375 6.91 -21.92 -12.13
CA LEU A 375 6.48 -22.15 -10.74
C LEU A 375 7.66 -22.13 -9.75
N GLN A 376 8.71 -22.91 -10.01
CA GLN A 376 9.86 -23.02 -9.09
C GLN A 376 10.58 -21.69 -8.92
N ALA A 377 10.88 -20.99 -10.02
CA ALA A 377 11.55 -19.69 -9.97
C ALA A 377 10.70 -18.62 -9.25
N THR A 378 9.38 -18.63 -9.50
CA THR A 378 8.46 -17.68 -8.84
C THR A 378 8.28 -18.02 -7.36
N ALA A 379 8.22 -19.31 -6.99
CA ALA A 379 8.17 -19.75 -5.61
C ALA A 379 9.43 -19.34 -4.84
N GLN A 380 10.62 -19.54 -5.41
CA GLN A 380 11.86 -19.09 -4.79
C GLN A 380 11.90 -17.58 -4.64
N LYS A 381 11.50 -16.82 -5.66
CA LYS A 381 11.41 -15.37 -5.60
C LYS A 381 10.46 -14.88 -4.49
N ALA A 382 9.33 -15.55 -4.30
CA ALA A 382 8.41 -15.24 -3.21
C ALA A 382 9.06 -15.45 -1.84
N LEU A 383 9.76 -16.60 -1.66
CA LEU A 383 10.47 -16.90 -0.41
C LEU A 383 11.63 -15.94 -0.14
N ASP A 384 12.34 -15.50 -1.18
CA ASP A 384 13.42 -14.50 -1.07
C ASP A 384 12.87 -13.11 -0.68
N LEU A 385 11.61 -12.80 -1.01
CA LEU A 385 10.89 -11.60 -0.61
C LEU A 385 10.11 -11.75 0.71
N ALA A 386 10.46 -12.77 1.50
CA ALA A 386 9.92 -13.04 2.83
C ALA A 386 8.40 -13.26 2.90
N THR A 387 7.81 -13.94 1.89
CA THR A 387 6.45 -14.47 2.02
C THR A 387 6.40 -15.51 3.15
N ASP A 388 5.28 -15.59 3.87
CA ASP A 388 5.10 -16.52 5.00
C ASP A 388 4.72 -17.91 4.54
N GLY A 389 4.20 -18.07 3.31
CA GLY A 389 3.81 -19.35 2.75
C GLY A 389 3.56 -19.30 1.26
N LEU A 390 3.32 -20.48 0.69
CA LEU A 390 3.00 -20.65 -0.72
C LEU A 390 1.64 -21.34 -0.89
N MET A 391 0.87 -20.90 -1.87
CA MET A 391 -0.32 -21.61 -2.37
C MET A 391 -0.04 -22.13 -3.77
N ILE A 392 -0.25 -23.45 -3.98
CA ILE A 392 0.14 -24.13 -5.21
C ILE A 392 -1.01 -25.02 -5.68
N GLU A 393 -1.39 -24.90 -6.94
CA GLU A 393 -2.39 -25.78 -7.53
C GLU A 393 -1.77 -27.13 -7.89
N CYS A 394 -2.32 -28.18 -7.28
CA CYS A 394 -1.84 -29.53 -7.42
C CYS A 394 -3.01 -30.50 -7.69
N HIS A 395 -2.89 -31.33 -8.70
CA HIS A 395 -3.92 -32.26 -9.14
C HIS A 395 -3.31 -33.63 -9.41
N ILE A 396 -4.04 -34.72 -9.12
CA ILE A 396 -3.53 -36.08 -9.33
C ILE A 396 -3.24 -36.36 -10.80
N ASP A 397 -4.00 -35.80 -11.72
CA ASP A 397 -3.82 -35.82 -13.16
C ASP A 397 -4.09 -34.44 -13.75
N PRO A 398 -3.07 -33.53 -13.75
CA PRO A 398 -3.27 -32.13 -14.16
C PRO A 398 -3.78 -31.96 -15.59
N ASP A 399 -3.43 -32.88 -16.50
CA ASP A 399 -3.82 -32.78 -17.91
C ASP A 399 -5.29 -33.12 -18.15
N ALA A 400 -5.91 -33.88 -17.24
CA ALA A 400 -7.33 -34.18 -17.24
C ALA A 400 -8.17 -33.16 -16.47
N ALA A 401 -7.56 -32.16 -15.83
CA ALA A 401 -8.25 -31.17 -15.01
C ALA A 401 -9.23 -30.32 -15.84
N LEU A 402 -10.45 -30.12 -15.31
CA LEU A 402 -11.50 -29.31 -15.93
C LEU A 402 -11.21 -27.80 -15.85
N THR A 403 -10.29 -27.41 -14.96
CA THR A 403 -9.96 -25.99 -14.73
C THR A 403 -8.45 -25.81 -14.62
N ASP A 404 -7.94 -24.77 -15.27
CA ASP A 404 -6.57 -24.27 -15.16
C ASP A 404 -5.47 -25.38 -15.28
N ALA A 405 -5.69 -26.39 -16.12
CA ALA A 405 -4.82 -27.57 -16.33
C ALA A 405 -3.34 -27.20 -16.52
N LYS A 406 -3.04 -26.13 -17.25
CA LYS A 406 -1.67 -25.73 -17.63
C LYS A 406 -0.80 -25.28 -16.46
N GLN A 407 -1.39 -24.85 -15.35
CA GLN A 407 -0.67 -24.31 -14.19
C GLN A 407 -0.61 -25.26 -12.99
N GLN A 408 -1.37 -26.36 -13.04
CA GLN A 408 -1.37 -27.38 -11.98
C GLN A 408 -0.23 -28.37 -12.18
N ILE A 409 0.34 -28.85 -11.09
CA ILE A 409 1.38 -29.88 -11.06
C ILE A 409 0.91 -31.13 -10.31
N THR A 410 1.57 -32.23 -10.50
CA THR A 410 1.31 -33.46 -9.73
C THR A 410 1.86 -33.34 -8.30
N PRO A 411 1.37 -34.15 -7.32
CA PRO A 411 1.97 -34.22 -5.99
C PRO A 411 3.47 -34.58 -5.99
N ASP A 412 3.92 -35.43 -6.92
CA ASP A 412 5.34 -35.81 -7.03
C ASP A 412 6.18 -34.64 -7.56
N GLU A 413 5.70 -33.88 -8.55
CA GLU A 413 6.35 -32.65 -9.01
C GLU A 413 6.40 -31.60 -7.91
N LEU A 414 5.32 -31.44 -7.11
CA LEU A 414 5.32 -30.56 -5.96
C LEU A 414 6.40 -30.93 -4.94
N LYS A 415 6.50 -32.22 -4.60
CA LYS A 415 7.53 -32.72 -3.68
C LYS A 415 8.93 -32.41 -4.18
N GLN A 416 9.20 -32.66 -5.47
CA GLN A 416 10.48 -32.32 -6.09
C GLN A 416 10.76 -30.83 -6.07
N MET A 417 9.78 -30.00 -6.41
CA MET A 417 9.91 -28.55 -6.37
C MET A 417 10.26 -28.06 -4.95
N LEU A 418 9.54 -28.52 -3.92
CA LEU A 418 9.77 -28.12 -2.53
C LEU A 418 11.17 -28.51 -2.05
N ALA A 419 11.70 -29.66 -2.47
CA ALA A 419 13.06 -30.09 -2.13
C ALA A 419 14.17 -29.16 -2.70
N HIS A 420 13.87 -28.40 -3.74
CA HIS A 420 14.81 -27.45 -4.36
C HIS A 420 14.62 -26.00 -3.88
N LEU A 421 13.60 -25.74 -3.06
CA LEU A 421 13.37 -24.38 -2.52
C LEU A 421 14.19 -24.13 -1.26
N THR A 422 14.74 -22.93 -1.16
CA THR A 422 15.42 -22.44 0.05
C THR A 422 14.46 -21.55 0.84
N PHE A 423 14.05 -22.03 2.00
CA PHE A 423 13.25 -21.25 2.94
C PHE A 423 14.15 -20.26 3.70
N ARG A 424 13.86 -18.95 3.59
CA ARG A 424 14.65 -17.89 4.21
C ARG A 424 14.09 -17.51 5.59
N SER A 425 14.97 -17.23 6.53
CA SER A 425 14.57 -16.65 7.83
C SER A 425 14.46 -15.13 7.72
N LYS A 426 13.44 -14.55 8.36
CA LYS A 426 13.29 -13.09 8.47
C LYS A 426 14.28 -12.47 9.48
N GLN A 427 14.94 -13.29 10.30
CA GLN A 427 15.90 -12.85 11.32
C GLN A 427 17.22 -13.60 11.17
N SER A 428 18.33 -12.85 11.05
CA SER A 428 19.69 -13.38 11.13
C SER A 428 20.55 -12.39 11.92
N GLY A 429 20.71 -12.64 13.23
CA GLY A 429 21.38 -11.72 14.15
C GLY A 429 22.87 -11.43 13.86
N ASP A 430 23.59 -12.31 13.18
CA ASP A 430 25.04 -12.12 12.90
C ASP A 430 25.31 -11.44 11.54
N VAL A 431 24.37 -11.45 10.61
CA VAL A 431 24.50 -10.84 9.27
C VAL A 431 24.17 -9.33 9.29
N GLU A 432 23.58 -8.82 10.37
CA GLU A 432 23.06 -7.44 10.44
C GLU A 432 24.16 -6.38 10.37
N ARG A 433 25.35 -6.66 10.92
CA ARG A 433 26.50 -5.72 10.89
C ARG A 433 27.09 -5.55 9.48
N ASP A 434 27.24 -6.65 8.75
CA ASP A 434 27.78 -6.61 7.38
C ASP A 434 26.78 -5.98 6.42
N LEU A 435 25.49 -6.28 6.61
CA LEU A 435 24.39 -5.64 5.87
C LEU A 435 24.26 -4.14 6.18
N ALA A 436 24.48 -3.72 7.43
CA ALA A 436 24.45 -2.30 7.80
C ALA A 436 25.56 -1.50 7.10
N SER A 437 26.76 -2.08 6.96
CA SER A 437 27.86 -1.46 6.21
C SER A 437 27.52 -1.30 4.73
N LEU A 438 26.99 -2.37 4.09
CA LEU A 438 26.59 -2.33 2.68
C LEU A 438 25.41 -1.38 2.42
N ARG A 439 24.46 -1.30 3.36
CA ARG A 439 23.36 -0.31 3.30
C ARG A 439 23.89 1.11 3.40
N GLY A 440 24.84 1.37 4.31
CA GLY A 440 25.50 2.69 4.40
C GLY A 440 26.18 3.09 3.10
N GLU A 441 26.84 2.15 2.42
CA GLU A 441 27.45 2.41 1.10
C GLU A 441 26.38 2.74 0.04
N ILE A 442 25.22 2.08 0.07
CA ILE A 442 24.08 2.40 -0.82
C ILE A 442 23.55 3.81 -0.50
N ASP A 443 23.39 4.17 0.77
CA ASP A 443 22.89 5.49 1.20
C ASP A 443 23.83 6.61 0.72
N ASP A 444 25.14 6.39 0.76
CA ASP A 444 26.14 7.33 0.24
C ASP A 444 26.00 7.48 -1.29
N ILE A 445 25.89 6.36 -2.02
CA ILE A 445 25.67 6.37 -3.48
C ILE A 445 24.36 7.07 -3.85
N ASP A 446 23.28 6.82 -3.13
CA ASP A 446 21.98 7.47 -3.36
C ASP A 446 22.08 8.99 -3.12
N SER A 447 22.86 9.41 -2.12
CA SER A 447 23.12 10.83 -1.86
C SER A 447 23.89 11.49 -3.01
N GLU A 448 24.87 10.80 -3.61
CA GLU A 448 25.57 11.26 -4.80
C GLU A 448 24.65 11.33 -6.03
N LEU A 449 23.78 10.33 -6.22
CA LEU A 449 22.78 10.32 -7.28
C LEU A 449 21.82 11.51 -7.18
N LEU A 450 21.34 11.85 -5.98
CA LEU A 450 20.49 13.02 -5.74
C LEU A 450 21.19 14.33 -6.13
N GLN A 451 22.49 14.48 -5.77
CA GLN A 451 23.26 15.66 -6.14
C GLN A 451 23.44 15.77 -7.67
N LEU A 452 23.71 14.65 -8.36
CA LEU A 452 23.82 14.62 -9.81
C LEU A 452 22.50 14.94 -10.49
N LEU A 453 21.38 14.44 -9.96
CA LEU A 453 20.03 14.75 -10.48
C LEU A 453 19.70 16.23 -10.29
N ALA A 454 19.99 16.82 -9.12
CA ALA A 454 19.79 18.25 -8.85
C ALA A 454 20.57 19.10 -9.87
N ARG A 455 21.88 18.82 -10.03
CA ARG A 455 22.74 19.49 -10.99
C ARG A 455 22.22 19.35 -12.42
N ARG A 456 21.70 18.17 -12.78
CA ARG A 456 21.12 17.95 -14.10
C ARG A 456 19.85 18.77 -14.32
N MET A 457 19.02 18.94 -13.29
CA MET A 457 17.82 19.78 -13.37
C MET A 457 18.18 21.27 -13.49
N ASP A 458 19.24 21.73 -12.86
CA ASP A 458 19.73 23.10 -13.04
C ASP A 458 20.21 23.37 -14.47
N VAL A 459 20.93 22.43 -15.07
CA VAL A 459 21.30 22.51 -16.50
C VAL A 459 20.06 22.46 -17.40
N SER A 460 19.05 21.65 -17.05
CA SER A 460 17.78 21.60 -17.79
C SER A 460 17.05 22.95 -17.74
N ALA A 461 17.06 23.63 -16.59
CA ALA A 461 16.51 24.97 -16.45
C ALA A 461 17.24 25.99 -17.35
N GLN A 462 18.57 25.97 -17.36
CA GLN A 462 19.38 26.85 -18.23
C GLN A 462 19.06 26.60 -19.73
N ILE A 463 18.84 25.34 -20.12
CA ILE A 463 18.41 25.00 -21.48
C ILE A 463 17.02 25.57 -21.77
N GLY A 464 16.09 25.51 -20.80
CA GLY A 464 14.75 26.11 -20.89
C GLY A 464 14.83 27.61 -21.16
N GLU A 465 15.61 28.33 -20.36
CA GLU A 465 15.87 29.76 -20.54
C GLU A 465 16.46 30.10 -21.93
N TYR A 466 17.44 29.31 -22.37
CA TYR A 466 18.03 29.50 -23.69
C TYR A 466 17.03 29.29 -24.81
N LYS A 467 16.20 28.23 -24.73
CA LYS A 467 15.16 27.92 -25.71
C LYS A 467 14.10 29.01 -25.75
N LYS A 468 13.65 29.51 -24.59
CA LYS A 468 12.70 30.61 -24.46
C LYS A 468 13.20 31.86 -25.22
N ARG A 469 14.44 32.28 -24.96
CA ARG A 469 15.05 33.46 -25.62
C ARG A 469 15.20 33.33 -27.12
N ASN A 470 15.30 32.09 -27.62
CA ASN A 470 15.52 31.83 -29.06
C ASN A 470 14.29 31.24 -29.78
N ASN A 471 13.11 31.25 -29.16
CA ASN A 471 11.86 30.68 -29.69
C ASN A 471 11.99 29.22 -30.17
N VAL A 472 12.71 28.38 -29.41
CA VAL A 472 12.90 26.96 -29.72
C VAL A 472 11.97 26.10 -28.86
N THR A 473 11.35 25.10 -29.48
CA THR A 473 10.44 24.18 -28.79
C THR A 473 11.15 23.38 -27.66
N VAL A 474 10.41 23.09 -26.59
CA VAL A 474 10.95 22.32 -25.45
C VAL A 474 11.33 20.90 -25.87
N VAL A 475 10.47 20.21 -26.61
CA VAL A 475 10.66 18.81 -26.99
C VAL A 475 11.33 18.67 -28.35
N GLN A 476 12.41 17.88 -28.39
CA GLN A 476 13.14 17.50 -29.60
C GLN A 476 13.19 15.96 -29.69
N MET A 477 12.16 15.36 -30.30
CA MET A 477 11.93 13.89 -30.27
C MET A 477 13.09 13.06 -30.83
N ASP A 478 13.73 13.53 -31.91
CA ASP A 478 14.83 12.77 -32.55
C ASP A 478 16.08 12.74 -31.65
N ARG A 479 16.35 13.84 -30.96
CA ARG A 479 17.43 13.92 -29.98
C ARG A 479 17.18 13.01 -28.79
N TRP A 480 15.93 12.97 -28.31
CA TRP A 480 15.55 12.10 -27.19
C TRP A 480 15.76 10.62 -27.50
N LYS A 481 15.26 10.16 -28.64
CA LYS A 481 15.42 8.76 -29.08
C LYS A 481 16.89 8.35 -29.15
N LYS A 482 17.74 9.22 -29.68
CA LYS A 482 19.19 8.96 -29.75
C LYS A 482 19.83 8.88 -28.38
N ILE A 483 19.55 9.86 -27.51
CA ILE A 483 20.10 9.88 -26.15
C ILE A 483 19.69 8.61 -25.38
N LEU A 484 18.43 8.20 -25.47
CA LEU A 484 17.94 7.00 -24.78
C LEU A 484 18.65 5.73 -25.27
N ALA A 485 18.84 5.60 -26.60
CA ALA A 485 19.55 4.47 -27.19
C ALA A 485 21.02 4.42 -26.73
N ASP A 486 21.71 5.59 -26.73
CA ASP A 486 23.09 5.71 -26.28
C ASP A 486 23.23 5.34 -24.78
N HIS A 487 22.27 5.76 -23.94
CA HIS A 487 22.28 5.42 -22.51
C HIS A 487 21.98 3.93 -22.26
N VAL A 488 21.07 3.33 -23.04
CA VAL A 488 20.81 1.89 -22.93
C VAL A 488 22.08 1.11 -23.26
N ALA A 489 22.75 1.43 -24.38
CA ALA A 489 23.97 0.75 -24.77
C ALA A 489 25.08 0.89 -23.71
N ALA A 490 25.34 2.12 -23.24
CA ALA A 490 26.34 2.37 -22.21
C ALA A 490 26.05 1.69 -20.87
N GLY A 491 24.77 1.64 -20.49
CA GLY A 491 24.39 1.00 -19.23
C GLY A 491 24.44 -0.50 -19.30
N GLU A 492 24.12 -1.11 -20.43
CA GLU A 492 24.28 -2.56 -20.63
C GLU A 492 25.77 -2.98 -20.54
N GLU A 493 26.70 -2.16 -21.06
CA GLU A 493 28.15 -2.36 -20.88
C GLU A 493 28.58 -2.30 -19.39
N MET A 494 27.84 -1.55 -18.56
CA MET A 494 28.05 -1.46 -17.11
C MET A 494 27.30 -2.55 -16.32
N GLY A 495 26.62 -3.48 -16.98
CA GLY A 495 25.86 -4.56 -16.36
C GLY A 495 24.45 -4.15 -15.87
N LEU A 496 23.95 -2.99 -16.27
CA LEU A 496 22.60 -2.53 -15.94
C LEU A 496 21.58 -3.05 -16.95
N SER A 497 20.36 -3.39 -16.48
CA SER A 497 19.32 -3.84 -17.42
C SER A 497 18.76 -2.68 -18.24
N SER A 498 18.49 -2.92 -19.54
CA SER A 498 17.83 -1.94 -20.40
C SER A 498 16.49 -1.45 -19.86
N ILE A 499 15.76 -2.30 -19.14
CA ILE A 499 14.49 -1.93 -18.48
C ILE A 499 14.72 -0.86 -17.40
N LEU A 500 15.73 -1.03 -16.56
CA LEU A 500 16.08 -0.05 -15.52
C LEU A 500 16.45 1.29 -16.16
N ILE A 501 17.34 1.26 -17.16
CA ILE A 501 17.84 2.47 -17.80
C ILE A 501 16.70 3.23 -18.48
N ASN A 502 15.83 2.53 -19.21
CA ASN A 502 14.67 3.16 -19.85
C ASN A 502 13.78 3.86 -18.81
N LYS A 503 13.40 3.17 -17.73
CA LYS A 503 12.53 3.75 -16.68
C LYS A 503 13.16 4.99 -16.03
N VAL A 504 14.44 4.92 -15.65
CA VAL A 504 15.14 6.03 -15.01
C VAL A 504 15.24 7.23 -15.95
N PHE A 505 15.71 7.03 -17.17
CA PHE A 505 15.90 8.14 -18.10
C PHE A 505 14.58 8.70 -18.67
N GLU A 506 13.51 7.90 -18.79
CA GLU A 506 12.17 8.38 -19.09
C GLU A 506 11.65 9.31 -17.98
N ALA A 507 11.78 8.93 -16.72
CA ALA A 507 11.38 9.76 -15.57
C ALA A 507 12.19 11.08 -15.52
N ILE A 508 13.51 11.00 -15.69
CA ILE A 508 14.37 12.17 -15.75
C ILE A 508 14.05 13.09 -16.93
N HIS A 509 13.70 12.53 -18.09
CA HIS A 509 13.31 13.31 -19.26
C HIS A 509 11.99 14.04 -19.05
N GLN A 510 11.00 13.34 -18.48
CA GLN A 510 9.71 13.92 -18.14
C GLN A 510 9.88 15.11 -17.17
N ALA A 511 10.64 14.94 -16.09
CA ALA A 511 10.94 16.02 -15.15
C ALA A 511 11.68 17.21 -15.83
N SER A 512 12.55 16.93 -16.82
CA SER A 512 13.24 17.97 -17.59
C SER A 512 12.29 18.75 -18.49
N ILE A 513 11.29 18.08 -19.10
CA ILE A 513 10.26 18.74 -19.92
C ILE A 513 9.40 19.64 -19.05
N GLU A 514 8.95 19.15 -17.90
CA GLU A 514 8.14 19.90 -16.93
C GLU A 514 8.89 21.15 -16.46
N ARG A 515 10.17 20.99 -16.06
CA ARG A 515 11.02 22.11 -15.64
C ARG A 515 11.20 23.17 -16.72
N GLN A 516 11.42 22.76 -17.99
CA GLN A 516 11.53 23.68 -19.11
C GLN A 516 10.17 24.30 -19.48
N GLY A 517 9.06 23.56 -19.37
CA GLY A 517 7.70 24.04 -19.59
C GLY A 517 7.35 25.18 -18.67
N HIS A 518 7.59 25.02 -17.37
CA HIS A 518 7.38 26.09 -16.38
C HIS A 518 8.19 27.37 -16.69
N ILE A 519 9.41 27.23 -17.23
CA ILE A 519 10.21 28.38 -17.62
C ILE A 519 9.62 29.08 -18.87
N MET A 520 9.04 28.30 -19.80
CA MET A 520 8.38 28.87 -20.99
C MET A 520 7.11 29.65 -20.63
N GLU A 521 6.31 29.15 -19.66
CA GLU A 521 5.03 29.71 -19.23
C GLU A 521 5.18 30.99 -18.40
N ASN A 522 6.25 31.07 -17.60
CA ASN A 522 6.54 32.27 -16.81
C ASN A 522 7.10 33.38 -17.69
N ASP A 523 6.23 34.09 -18.40
CA ASP A 523 6.57 35.40 -18.97
C ASP A 523 6.73 36.38 -17.81
N GLY A 524 7.99 36.69 -17.51
CA GLY A 524 8.29 37.64 -16.47
C GLY A 524 7.53 38.92 -16.67
N ASP A 525 6.86 39.37 -15.64
CA ASP A 525 6.59 40.77 -15.38
C ASP A 525 7.94 41.51 -15.36
N SER A 526 8.34 41.93 -16.53
CA SER A 526 9.45 42.87 -16.73
C SER A 526 8.93 43.95 -17.65
N HIS A 527 8.09 44.81 -17.12
CA HIS A 527 7.95 46.21 -17.52
C HIS A 527 7.48 47.06 -16.37
#